data_7a7f96c9845bdbd0587f53ad418ad64d
#
_entry.id   7a7f96c9845bdbd0587f53ad418ad64d
#
_cell.length_a   1.000
_cell.length_b   1.000
_cell.length_c   1.000
_cell.angle_alpha   90.00
_cell.angle_beta   90.00
_cell.angle_gamma   90.00
#
_symmetry.space_group_name_H-M   'P 1'
#
loop_
_entity.id
_entity.type
_entity.pdbx_description
1 polymer ?
#
loop_
_entity_poly.entity_id
_entity_poly.type
_entity_poly.pdbx_seq_one_letter_code
_entity_poly.pdbx_strand_id
1 'polypeptide(L)'
;MIYKPHNYQKYAAQWILDKEKAGLLMDMGLGKTVVTLTAIDELMYDYFDVIKVLVIAPLRVAEDTWTSESEKWDHLKHLKISKVLGTEKERTAALNHKADIYVINRENVVWLVKYYGRYWPFDMVVIDELSSFKSSRSQRFKALRKVKPKRIVGLTGTPAPNGLMDLWSEIYLLDGGERLGKTITGYRERYFLPDKRNQNVIFSYKPKEGVKEHIYEKLKDIC
;
A
#
# COMPACT_ATOMS: atom_id res chain seq x y z
N MET A 1 20.37 -4.74 16.53
CA MET A 1 21.36 -3.92 15.76
C MET A 1 20.93 -2.46 15.82
N ILE A 2 21.91 -1.52 15.96
CA ILE A 2 21.62 -0.08 15.92
C ILE A 2 21.29 0.32 14.48
N TYR A 3 20.14 0.94 14.27
CA TYR A 3 19.75 1.49 12.98
C TYR A 3 20.44 2.81 12.69
N LYS A 4 21.17 2.88 11.59
CA LYS A 4 21.82 4.10 11.10
C LYS A 4 21.27 4.40 9.71
N PRO A 5 20.18 5.16 9.59
CA PRO A 5 19.54 5.41 8.31
C PRO A 5 20.40 6.25 7.36
N HIS A 6 20.43 5.87 6.10
CA HIS A 6 20.93 6.71 5.02
C HIS A 6 20.03 7.94 4.81
N ASN A 7 20.52 8.97 4.14
CA ASN A 7 19.76 10.21 3.94
C ASN A 7 18.42 9.96 3.19
N TYR A 8 18.42 9.09 2.19
CA TYR A 8 17.20 8.73 1.48
C TYR A 8 16.20 7.99 2.36
N GLN A 9 16.66 7.18 3.32
CA GLN A 9 15.79 6.48 4.28
C GLN A 9 15.17 7.46 5.28
N LYS A 10 15.95 8.44 5.76
CA LYS A 10 15.43 9.53 6.61
C LYS A 10 14.35 10.31 5.87
N TYR A 11 14.63 10.68 4.62
CA TYR A 11 13.66 11.38 3.78
C TYR A 11 12.38 10.56 3.57
N ALA A 12 12.51 9.25 3.30
CA ALA A 12 11.36 8.37 3.09
C ALA A 12 10.53 8.16 4.38
N ALA A 13 11.17 8.06 5.55
CA ALA A 13 10.48 8.02 6.83
C ALA A 13 9.71 9.33 7.09
N GLN A 14 10.37 10.47 6.91
CA GLN A 14 9.75 11.80 7.04
C GLN A 14 8.57 11.96 6.07
N TRP A 15 8.68 11.46 4.83
CA TRP A 15 7.59 11.47 3.87
C TRP A 15 6.34 10.75 4.37
N ILE A 16 6.50 9.58 5.04
CA ILE A 16 5.39 8.86 5.66
C ILE A 16 4.81 9.64 6.84
N LEU A 17 5.65 10.28 7.65
CA LEU A 17 5.19 11.08 8.79
C LEU A 17 4.35 12.28 8.35
N ASP A 18 4.81 13.00 7.33
CA ASP A 18 4.18 14.22 6.83
C ASP A 18 2.89 13.97 6.04
N LYS A 19 2.72 12.76 5.48
CA LYS A 19 1.63 12.45 4.56
C LYS A 19 0.66 11.41 5.11
N GLU A 20 -0.62 11.76 5.17
CA GLU A 20 -1.65 10.75 5.46
C GLU A 20 -1.79 9.71 4.34
N LYS A 21 -1.45 10.08 3.11
CA LYS A 21 -1.50 9.26 1.90
C LYS A 21 -0.12 9.31 1.25
N ALA A 22 0.63 8.23 1.29
CA ALA A 22 2.00 8.21 0.79
C ALA A 22 2.29 6.99 -0.11
N GLY A 23 2.94 7.22 -1.23
CA GLY A 23 3.57 6.19 -2.05
C GLY A 23 5.09 6.24 -1.89
N LEU A 24 5.72 5.13 -1.50
CA LEU A 24 7.17 4.98 -1.53
C LEU A 24 7.60 4.14 -2.73
N LEU A 25 8.10 4.83 -3.73
CA LEU A 25 8.64 4.23 -4.96
C LEU A 25 10.15 4.07 -4.79
N MET A 26 10.56 3.00 -4.11
CA MET A 26 11.95 2.71 -3.81
C MET A 26 12.31 1.32 -4.32
N ASP A 27 13.49 1.14 -4.92
CA ASP A 27 13.95 -0.14 -5.43
C ASP A 27 14.03 -1.22 -4.34
N MET A 28 14.10 -2.47 -4.77
CA MET A 28 14.28 -3.60 -3.87
C MET A 28 15.61 -3.46 -3.09
N GLY A 29 15.62 -3.88 -1.82
CA GLY A 29 16.82 -3.84 -0.98
C GLY A 29 17.14 -2.49 -0.35
N LEU A 30 16.44 -1.41 -0.68
CA LEU A 30 16.68 -0.08 -0.10
C LEU A 30 16.08 0.12 1.31
N GLY A 31 15.55 -0.95 1.93
CA GLY A 31 15.09 -0.89 3.32
C GLY A 31 13.69 -0.32 3.52
N LYS A 32 12.77 -0.48 2.54
CA LYS A 32 11.37 -0.02 2.69
C LYS A 32 10.73 -0.46 4.00
N THR A 33 10.95 -1.71 4.41
CA THR A 33 10.35 -2.29 5.61
C THR A 33 10.83 -1.59 6.88
N VAL A 34 12.14 -1.44 7.08
CA VAL A 34 12.68 -0.75 8.27
C VAL A 34 12.28 0.72 8.30
N VAL A 35 12.31 1.41 7.15
CA VAL A 35 11.85 2.80 7.03
C VAL A 35 10.40 2.94 7.45
N THR A 36 9.53 2.04 6.95
CA THR A 36 8.10 2.08 7.27
C THR A 36 7.84 1.72 8.74
N LEU A 37 8.54 0.72 9.29
CA LEU A 37 8.44 0.37 10.71
C LEU A 37 8.90 1.52 11.62
N THR A 38 9.98 2.23 11.25
CA THR A 38 10.45 3.42 11.99
C THR A 38 9.38 4.52 11.96
N ALA A 39 8.80 4.81 10.81
CA ALA A 39 7.73 5.81 10.71
C ALA A 39 6.46 5.38 11.50
N ILE A 40 6.10 4.10 11.50
CA ILE A 40 5.00 3.56 12.31
C ILE A 40 5.28 3.76 13.79
N ASP A 41 6.50 3.45 14.23
CA ASP A 41 6.94 3.61 15.60
C ASP A 41 6.77 5.06 16.09
N GLU A 42 7.30 6.01 15.34
CA GLU A 42 7.17 7.44 15.63
C GLU A 42 5.70 7.90 15.62
N LEU A 43 4.88 7.46 14.65
CA LEU A 43 3.45 7.79 14.59
C LEU A 43 2.67 7.26 15.78
N MET A 44 3.06 6.10 16.32
CA MET A 44 2.38 5.50 17.47
C MET A 44 2.84 6.07 18.81
N TYR A 45 4.14 6.23 18.99
CA TYR A 45 4.72 6.47 20.32
C TYR A 45 5.24 7.89 20.54
N ASP A 46 5.56 8.63 19.48
CA ASP A 46 6.00 10.03 19.59
C ASP A 46 4.85 11.00 19.23
N TYR A 47 4.16 10.74 18.14
CA TYR A 47 3.06 11.61 17.66
C TYR A 47 1.67 11.19 18.19
N PHE A 48 1.49 9.96 18.68
CA PHE A 48 0.20 9.41 19.11
C PHE A 48 -0.90 9.53 18.07
N ASP A 49 -0.54 9.47 16.79
CA ASP A 49 -1.41 9.70 15.65
C ASP A 49 -2.08 8.42 15.15
N VAL A 50 -1.48 7.27 15.45
CA VAL A 50 -1.91 5.93 15.03
C VAL A 50 -1.89 5.00 16.23
N ILE A 51 -2.89 4.12 16.34
CA ILE A 51 -3.00 3.12 17.42
C ILE A 51 -2.86 1.71 16.87
N LYS A 52 -3.40 1.44 15.68
CA LYS A 52 -3.46 0.11 15.09
C LYS A 52 -3.15 0.13 13.61
N VAL A 53 -2.14 -0.64 13.20
CA VAL A 53 -1.66 -0.71 11.83
C VAL A 53 -1.99 -2.06 11.19
N LEU A 54 -2.46 -2.04 9.96
CA LEU A 54 -2.56 -3.22 9.09
C LEU A 54 -1.49 -3.15 8.00
N VAL A 55 -0.71 -4.21 7.88
CA VAL A 55 0.22 -4.44 6.76
C VAL A 55 -0.35 -5.52 5.86
N ILE A 56 -0.51 -5.21 4.58
CA ILE A 56 -0.96 -6.14 3.55
C ILE A 56 0.25 -6.45 2.66
N ALA A 57 0.71 -7.70 2.65
CA ALA A 57 1.94 -8.09 1.97
C ALA A 57 1.77 -9.39 1.14
N PRO A 58 2.71 -9.72 0.23
CA PRO A 58 2.80 -11.08 -0.31
C PRO A 58 3.00 -12.11 0.80
N LEU A 59 2.48 -13.34 0.62
CA LEU A 59 2.48 -14.37 1.68
C LEU A 59 3.85 -14.55 2.34
N ARG A 60 4.92 -14.78 1.56
CA ARG A 60 6.28 -14.98 2.10
C ARG A 60 6.78 -13.79 2.92
N VAL A 61 6.44 -12.58 2.50
CA VAL A 61 6.81 -11.34 3.21
C VAL A 61 6.01 -11.20 4.50
N ALA A 62 4.73 -11.57 4.47
CA ALA A 62 3.85 -11.56 5.64
C ALA A 62 4.24 -12.62 6.69
N GLU A 63 4.81 -13.74 6.24
CA GLU A 63 5.25 -14.83 7.13
C GLU A 63 6.48 -14.45 7.96
N ASP A 64 7.41 -13.68 7.40
CA ASP A 64 8.71 -13.49 8.03
C ASP A 64 9.22 -12.03 8.03
N THR A 65 9.25 -11.35 6.89
CA THR A 65 10.02 -10.11 6.69
C THR A 65 9.70 -9.01 7.72
N TRP A 66 8.42 -8.75 7.96
CA TRP A 66 8.00 -7.68 8.88
C TRP A 66 8.38 -7.96 10.33
N THR A 67 8.31 -9.23 10.74
CA THR A 67 8.68 -9.66 12.10
C THR A 67 10.19 -9.66 12.27
N SER A 68 10.92 -10.28 11.32
CA SER A 68 12.38 -10.36 11.39
C SER A 68 13.04 -8.97 11.34
N GLU A 69 12.52 -8.05 10.55
CA GLU A 69 13.02 -6.67 10.53
C GLU A 69 12.74 -5.94 11.86
N SER A 70 11.59 -6.11 12.49
CA SER A 70 11.32 -5.49 13.80
C SER A 70 12.23 -6.04 14.90
N GLU A 71 12.50 -7.33 14.89
CA GLU A 71 13.41 -7.98 15.86
C GLU A 71 14.87 -7.61 15.66
N LYS A 72 15.27 -7.34 14.43
CA LYS A 72 16.64 -7.00 14.04
C LYS A 72 17.09 -5.64 14.57
N TRP A 73 16.24 -4.65 14.55
CA TRP A 73 16.59 -3.27 14.89
C TRP A 73 16.20 -2.93 16.34
N ASP A 74 17.16 -2.43 17.12
CA ASP A 74 16.99 -2.24 18.57
C ASP A 74 15.84 -1.30 18.93
N HIS A 75 15.61 -0.26 18.13
CA HIS A 75 14.52 0.71 18.34
C HIS A 75 13.13 0.16 18.02
N LEU A 76 13.02 -0.97 17.29
CA LEU A 76 11.73 -1.54 16.87
C LEU A 76 11.32 -2.79 17.67
N LYS A 77 12.17 -3.31 18.54
CA LYS A 77 11.94 -4.56 19.28
C LYS A 77 10.72 -4.57 20.20
N HIS A 78 10.26 -3.40 20.60
CA HIS A 78 9.09 -3.27 21.46
C HIS A 78 7.77 -3.37 20.67
N LEU A 79 7.79 -3.22 19.34
CA LEU A 79 6.61 -3.33 18.49
C LEU A 79 6.06 -4.77 18.51
N LYS A 80 4.79 -4.89 18.84
CA LYS A 80 4.09 -6.18 18.82
C LYS A 80 3.44 -6.42 17.47
N ILE A 81 3.89 -7.48 16.78
CA ILE A 81 3.37 -7.86 15.48
C ILE A 81 2.55 -9.14 15.58
N SER A 82 1.31 -9.12 15.09
CA SER A 82 0.44 -10.31 14.97
C SER A 82 0.32 -10.72 13.51
N LYS A 83 0.64 -11.99 13.22
CA LYS A 83 0.55 -12.57 11.87
C LYS A 83 -0.86 -13.13 11.64
N VAL A 84 -1.65 -12.47 10.80
CA VAL A 84 -3.03 -12.85 10.47
C VAL A 84 -3.01 -13.78 9.25
N LEU A 85 -2.50 -15.00 9.45
CA LEU A 85 -2.23 -16.00 8.41
C LEU A 85 -2.90 -17.34 8.72
N GLY A 86 -2.83 -18.28 7.77
CA GLY A 86 -3.35 -19.63 7.93
C GLY A 86 -4.86 -19.74 7.70
N THR A 87 -5.50 -20.64 8.45
CA THR A 87 -6.94 -20.89 8.42
C THR A 87 -7.74 -19.71 8.96
N GLU A 88 -9.03 -19.67 8.70
CA GLU A 88 -9.91 -18.61 9.23
C GLU A 88 -9.90 -18.56 10.77
N LYS A 89 -9.87 -19.73 11.43
CA LYS A 89 -9.78 -19.81 12.89
C LYS A 89 -8.47 -19.19 13.41
N GLU A 90 -7.35 -19.50 12.78
CA GLU A 90 -6.03 -18.95 13.15
C GLU A 90 -5.98 -17.43 12.92
N ARG A 91 -6.50 -16.95 11.77
CA ARG A 91 -6.57 -15.52 11.49
C ARG A 91 -7.44 -14.78 12.50
N THR A 92 -8.60 -15.35 12.86
CA THR A 92 -9.48 -14.76 13.89
C THR A 92 -8.79 -14.70 15.24
N ALA A 93 -8.10 -15.76 15.65
CA ALA A 93 -7.31 -15.77 16.88
C ALA A 93 -6.22 -14.70 16.86
N ALA A 94 -5.50 -14.56 15.74
CA ALA A 94 -4.46 -13.55 15.57
C ALA A 94 -5.01 -12.11 15.64
N LEU A 95 -6.21 -11.85 15.11
CA LEU A 95 -6.87 -10.54 15.22
C LEU A 95 -7.31 -10.19 16.65
N ASN A 96 -7.59 -11.19 17.47
CA ASN A 96 -7.95 -11.01 18.88
C ASN A 96 -6.72 -10.83 19.79
N HIS A 97 -5.52 -11.11 19.32
CA HIS A 97 -4.28 -10.79 20.03
C HIS A 97 -4.05 -9.28 20.05
N LYS A 98 -3.69 -8.74 21.22
CA LYS A 98 -3.32 -7.32 21.33
C LYS A 98 -1.94 -7.10 20.69
N ALA A 99 -1.91 -6.40 19.58
CA ALA A 99 -0.71 -6.05 18.84
C ALA A 99 -0.80 -4.62 18.27
N ASP A 100 0.33 -4.05 17.94
CA ASP A 100 0.46 -2.73 17.33
C ASP A 100 0.26 -2.84 15.81
N ILE A 101 0.85 -3.89 15.23
CA ILE A 101 0.84 -4.15 13.79
C ILE A 101 0.26 -5.53 13.53
N TYR A 102 -0.67 -5.59 12.57
CA TYR A 102 -1.27 -6.84 12.09
C TYR A 102 -0.83 -7.05 10.65
N VAL A 103 -0.19 -8.18 10.35
CA VAL A 103 0.33 -8.49 9.01
C VAL A 103 -0.52 -9.57 8.38
N ILE A 104 -1.11 -9.30 7.23
CA ILE A 104 -1.96 -10.23 6.47
C ILE A 104 -1.44 -10.40 5.04
N ASN A 105 -1.59 -11.60 4.49
CA ASN A 105 -1.32 -11.77 3.06
C ASN A 105 -2.45 -11.20 2.20
N ARG A 106 -2.07 -10.61 1.07
CA ARG A 106 -2.97 -9.89 0.15
C ARG A 106 -4.17 -10.73 -0.36
N GLU A 107 -4.03 -12.05 -0.39
CA GLU A 107 -5.08 -12.98 -0.82
C GLU A 107 -6.25 -13.00 0.18
N ASN A 108 -5.98 -12.76 1.46
CA ASN A 108 -6.97 -12.76 2.54
C ASN A 108 -7.63 -11.39 2.81
N VAL A 109 -7.25 -10.34 2.07
CA VAL A 109 -7.83 -8.98 2.24
C VAL A 109 -9.34 -8.97 2.05
N VAL A 110 -9.87 -9.74 1.08
CA VAL A 110 -11.32 -9.80 0.84
C VAL A 110 -12.05 -10.35 2.06
N TRP A 111 -11.50 -11.40 2.70
CA TRP A 111 -12.03 -11.96 3.92
C TRP A 111 -11.98 -10.93 5.07
N LEU A 112 -10.84 -10.27 5.27
CA LEU A 112 -10.66 -9.29 6.34
C LEU A 112 -11.65 -8.12 6.24
N VAL A 113 -11.84 -7.58 5.04
CA VAL A 113 -12.79 -6.49 4.79
C VAL A 113 -14.23 -6.94 5.06
N LYS A 114 -14.60 -8.19 4.73
CA LYS A 114 -15.90 -8.76 5.08
C LYS A 114 -16.05 -8.98 6.58
N TYR A 115 -15.01 -9.48 7.24
CA TYR A 115 -14.97 -9.77 8.66
C TYR A 115 -15.29 -8.52 9.50
N TYR A 116 -14.65 -7.41 9.23
CA TYR A 116 -14.88 -6.16 9.96
C TYR A 116 -16.06 -5.32 9.43
N GLY A 117 -16.36 -5.41 8.14
CA GLY A 117 -17.43 -4.62 7.51
C GLY A 117 -17.27 -3.12 7.81
N ARG A 118 -18.29 -2.53 8.46
CA ARG A 118 -18.28 -1.11 8.85
C ARG A 118 -17.42 -0.80 10.08
N TYR A 119 -16.99 -1.81 10.82
CA TYR A 119 -16.23 -1.66 12.07
C TYR A 119 -14.72 -1.81 11.85
N TRP A 120 -14.22 -1.24 10.75
CA TRP A 120 -12.80 -1.28 10.40
C TRP A 120 -11.94 -0.65 11.50
N PRO A 121 -11.02 -1.41 12.14
CA PRO A 121 -10.35 -0.94 13.35
C PRO A 121 -8.95 -0.36 13.12
N PHE A 122 -8.45 -0.37 11.88
CA PHE A 122 -7.07 0.03 11.58
C PHE A 122 -7.01 1.48 11.16
N ASP A 123 -6.24 2.28 11.91
CA ASP A 123 -6.02 3.71 11.63
C ASP A 123 -5.10 3.89 10.42
N MET A 124 -4.13 3.00 10.27
CA MET A 124 -3.17 3.01 9.17
C MET A 124 -3.17 1.69 8.42
N VAL A 125 -3.08 1.77 7.11
CA VAL A 125 -2.91 0.61 6.21
C VAL A 125 -1.64 0.79 5.41
N VAL A 126 -0.77 -0.21 5.45
CA VAL A 126 0.42 -0.31 4.60
C VAL A 126 0.18 -1.40 3.56
N ILE A 127 0.34 -1.07 2.29
CA ILE A 127 0.26 -2.02 1.18
C ILE A 127 1.67 -2.30 0.69
N ASP A 128 2.23 -3.41 1.12
CA ASP A 128 3.53 -3.87 0.65
C ASP A 128 3.36 -4.57 -0.71
N GLU A 129 4.14 -4.15 -1.69
CA GLU A 129 4.00 -4.44 -3.11
C GLU A 129 2.68 -3.90 -3.68
N LEU A 130 2.52 -2.55 -3.68
CA LEU A 130 1.33 -1.85 -4.19
C LEU A 130 1.00 -2.24 -5.64
N SER A 131 2.01 -2.48 -6.48
CA SER A 131 1.88 -2.95 -7.87
C SER A 131 1.10 -4.26 -8.01
N SER A 132 0.96 -5.03 -6.95
CA SER A 132 0.11 -6.23 -6.93
C SER A 132 -1.39 -5.91 -7.02
N PHE A 133 -1.80 -4.67 -6.80
CA PHE A 133 -3.19 -4.18 -6.89
C PHE A 133 -3.50 -3.45 -8.21
N LYS A 134 -2.66 -3.56 -9.22
CA LYS A 134 -2.81 -2.92 -10.54
C LYS A 134 -4.13 -3.21 -11.28
N SER A 135 -4.82 -4.30 -10.95
CA SER A 135 -6.09 -4.65 -11.58
C SER A 135 -7.31 -4.12 -10.82
N SER A 136 -7.97 -3.10 -11.37
CA SER A 136 -9.22 -2.55 -10.84
C SER A 136 -10.39 -3.54 -10.82
N ARG A 137 -10.30 -4.64 -11.58
CA ARG A 137 -11.31 -5.70 -11.64
C ARG A 137 -11.15 -6.75 -10.56
N SER A 138 -9.97 -6.83 -9.91
CA SER A 138 -9.69 -7.85 -8.89
C SER A 138 -10.57 -7.68 -7.66
N GLN A 139 -10.95 -8.79 -7.04
CA GLN A 139 -11.80 -8.78 -5.84
C GLN A 139 -11.10 -8.08 -4.67
N ARG A 140 -9.76 -8.23 -4.54
CA ARG A 140 -8.98 -7.58 -3.49
C ARG A 140 -8.95 -6.06 -3.64
N PHE A 141 -8.82 -5.53 -4.88
CA PHE A 141 -8.94 -4.09 -5.13
C PHE A 141 -10.35 -3.60 -4.77
N LYS A 142 -11.41 -4.30 -5.24
CA LYS A 142 -12.80 -3.94 -4.97
C LYS A 142 -13.15 -3.98 -3.49
N ALA A 143 -12.52 -4.87 -2.72
CA ALA A 143 -12.69 -4.93 -1.28
C ALA A 143 -11.96 -3.76 -0.60
N LEU A 144 -10.65 -3.60 -0.87
CA LEU A 144 -9.80 -2.63 -0.18
C LEU A 144 -10.20 -1.17 -0.45
N ARG A 145 -10.69 -0.84 -1.66
CA ARG A 145 -11.19 0.51 -1.98
C ARG A 145 -12.39 0.98 -1.13
N LYS A 146 -13.04 0.08 -0.40
CA LYS A 146 -14.19 0.39 0.47
C LYS A 146 -13.76 0.88 1.85
N VAL A 147 -12.57 0.53 2.28
CA VAL A 147 -12.05 0.96 3.58
C VAL A 147 -11.42 2.35 3.47
N LYS A 148 -11.52 3.11 4.56
CA LYS A 148 -11.01 4.48 4.61
C LYS A 148 -10.21 4.65 5.90
N PRO A 149 -8.96 4.15 5.94
CA PRO A 149 -8.09 4.39 7.08
C PRO A 149 -7.72 5.88 7.15
N LYS A 150 -7.32 6.35 8.32
CA LYS A 150 -6.78 7.69 8.49
C LYS A 150 -5.51 7.88 7.64
N ARG A 151 -4.61 6.87 7.70
CA ARG A 151 -3.37 6.86 6.92
C ARG A 151 -3.29 5.66 5.99
N ILE A 152 -2.72 5.86 4.80
CA ILE A 152 -2.44 4.77 3.87
C ILE A 152 -1.08 4.96 3.21
N VAL A 153 -0.27 3.91 3.22
CA VAL A 153 1.06 3.90 2.62
C VAL A 153 1.15 2.74 1.62
N GLY A 154 1.57 3.05 0.42
CA GLY A 154 1.86 2.05 -0.61
C GLY A 154 3.36 1.93 -0.85
N LEU A 155 3.89 0.72 -0.79
CA LEU A 155 5.30 0.42 -1.03
C LEU A 155 5.43 -0.35 -2.34
N THR A 156 6.30 0.07 -3.24
CA THR A 156 6.65 -0.71 -4.43
C THR A 156 8.03 -0.33 -4.97
N GLY A 157 8.74 -1.32 -5.52
CA GLY A 157 9.97 -1.08 -6.29
C GLY A 157 9.72 -0.93 -7.79
N THR A 158 8.53 -1.31 -8.25
CA THR A 158 8.17 -1.34 -9.67
C THR A 158 6.80 -0.73 -9.87
N PRO A 159 6.66 0.61 -9.80
CA PRO A 159 5.38 1.23 -10.12
C PRO A 159 5.05 1.00 -11.59
N ALA A 160 3.77 0.74 -11.89
CA ALA A 160 3.28 0.55 -13.25
C ALA A 160 4.04 -0.51 -14.08
N PRO A 161 4.15 -1.76 -13.63
CA PRO A 161 4.97 -2.79 -14.29
C PRO A 161 4.56 -3.08 -15.74
N ASN A 162 3.30 -2.82 -16.12
CA ASN A 162 2.81 -2.95 -17.50
C ASN A 162 2.48 -1.59 -18.12
N GLY A 163 3.01 -0.50 -17.56
CA GLY A 163 2.83 0.86 -18.07
C GLY A 163 1.80 1.69 -17.30
N LEU A 164 1.64 2.94 -17.71
CA LEU A 164 0.84 3.96 -17.02
C LEU A 164 -0.61 3.56 -16.71
N MET A 165 -1.16 2.56 -17.42
CA MET A 165 -2.52 2.06 -17.18
C MET A 165 -2.69 1.45 -15.78
N ASP A 166 -1.64 0.83 -15.24
CA ASP A 166 -1.65 0.18 -13.94
C ASP A 166 -1.73 1.21 -12.79
N LEU A 167 -1.15 2.40 -12.98
CA LEU A 167 -1.07 3.46 -11.96
C LEU A 167 -2.45 3.87 -11.42
N TRP A 168 -3.50 3.84 -12.25
CA TRP A 168 -4.82 4.25 -11.79
C TRP A 168 -5.28 3.46 -10.56
N SER A 169 -5.15 2.14 -10.58
CA SER A 169 -5.60 1.30 -9.47
C SER A 169 -4.73 1.47 -8.22
N GLU A 170 -3.43 1.60 -8.42
CA GLU A 170 -2.45 1.79 -7.35
C GLU A 170 -2.69 3.12 -6.63
N ILE A 171 -2.76 4.21 -7.37
CA ILE A 171 -3.00 5.55 -6.82
C ILE A 171 -4.42 5.69 -6.25
N TYR A 172 -5.42 5.06 -6.89
CA TYR A 172 -6.79 5.07 -6.37
C TYR A 172 -6.87 4.49 -4.95
N LEU A 173 -6.09 3.45 -4.63
CA LEU A 173 -6.07 2.89 -3.27
C LEU A 173 -5.48 3.88 -2.27
N LEU A 174 -4.55 4.73 -2.67
CA LEU A 174 -3.95 5.73 -1.80
C LEU A 174 -4.88 6.94 -1.61
N ASP A 175 -5.45 7.48 -2.69
CA ASP A 175 -6.14 8.78 -2.65
C ASP A 175 -7.65 8.73 -2.93
N GLY A 176 -8.19 7.54 -3.26
CA GLY A 176 -9.61 7.39 -3.60
C GLY A 176 -9.99 8.06 -4.92
N GLY A 177 -9.02 8.24 -5.85
CA GLY A 177 -9.22 8.82 -7.18
C GLY A 177 -9.22 10.35 -7.20
N GLU A 178 -8.53 10.97 -6.28
CA GLU A 178 -8.39 12.43 -6.20
C GLU A 178 -7.55 12.95 -7.37
N ARG A 179 -6.39 12.31 -7.66
CA ARG A 179 -5.44 12.77 -8.70
C ARG A 179 -5.73 12.23 -10.08
N LEU A 180 -6.01 10.94 -10.19
CA LEU A 180 -6.18 10.27 -11.48
C LEU A 180 -7.64 10.06 -11.90
N GLY A 181 -8.60 10.49 -11.07
CA GLY A 181 -10.03 10.41 -11.35
C GLY A 181 -10.71 9.20 -10.70
N LYS A 182 -12.03 9.33 -10.49
CA LYS A 182 -12.86 8.37 -9.76
C LYS A 182 -13.12 7.06 -10.52
N THR A 183 -12.93 7.04 -11.83
CA THR A 183 -13.23 5.86 -12.68
C THR A 183 -12.08 5.54 -13.62
N ILE A 184 -11.84 4.25 -13.82
CA ILE A 184 -10.85 3.77 -14.82
C ILE A 184 -11.23 4.17 -16.25
N THR A 185 -12.53 4.29 -16.54
CA THR A 185 -13.01 4.74 -17.85
C THR A 185 -12.60 6.19 -18.10
N GLY A 186 -12.90 7.11 -17.17
CA GLY A 186 -12.50 8.50 -17.28
C GLY A 186 -10.98 8.69 -17.35
N TYR A 187 -10.21 7.85 -16.63
CA TYR A 187 -8.75 7.83 -16.71
C TYR A 187 -8.28 7.45 -18.13
N ARG A 188 -8.87 6.40 -18.73
CA ARG A 188 -8.56 5.97 -20.10
C ARG A 188 -8.89 7.05 -21.14
N GLU A 189 -10.08 7.61 -21.08
CA GLU A 189 -10.53 8.65 -22.02
C GLU A 189 -9.64 9.89 -21.94
N ARG A 190 -9.22 10.28 -20.76
CA ARG A 190 -8.39 11.46 -20.54
C ARG A 190 -6.96 11.28 -21.04
N TYR A 191 -6.34 10.14 -20.78
CA TYR A 191 -4.90 9.95 -20.90
C TYR A 191 -4.46 9.00 -22.01
N PHE A 192 -5.39 8.25 -22.62
CA PHE A 192 -5.03 7.22 -23.59
C PHE A 192 -5.86 7.31 -24.85
N LEU A 193 -5.32 6.69 -25.91
CA LEU A 193 -6.01 6.46 -27.18
C LEU A 193 -6.19 4.95 -27.35
N PRO A 194 -7.30 4.51 -27.98
CA PRO A 194 -7.43 3.13 -28.44
C PRO A 194 -6.30 2.77 -29.39
N ASP A 195 -5.65 1.64 -29.16
CA ASP A 195 -4.53 1.16 -29.98
C ASP A 195 -4.99 -0.02 -30.86
N LYS A 196 -5.29 -1.16 -30.24
CA LYS A 196 -5.83 -2.33 -30.95
C LYS A 196 -7.31 -2.47 -30.64
N ARG A 197 -8.15 -2.47 -31.70
CA ARG A 197 -9.59 -2.59 -31.59
C ARG A 197 -10.19 -3.41 -32.74
N ASN A 198 -11.31 -4.05 -32.50
CA ASN A 198 -12.28 -4.43 -33.54
C ASN A 198 -13.48 -3.48 -33.48
N GLN A 199 -14.56 -3.79 -34.23
CA GLN A 199 -15.74 -2.92 -34.29
C GLN A 199 -16.36 -2.61 -32.91
N ASN A 200 -16.30 -3.55 -31.93
CA ASN A 200 -17.02 -3.45 -30.67
C ASN A 200 -16.13 -3.48 -29.43
N VAL A 201 -14.85 -3.86 -29.54
CA VAL A 201 -13.97 -4.06 -28.37
C VAL A 201 -12.61 -3.42 -28.60
N ILE A 202 -12.15 -2.66 -27.60
CA ILE A 202 -10.79 -2.14 -27.54
C ILE A 202 -9.94 -3.12 -26.72
N PHE A 203 -8.91 -3.69 -27.36
CA PHE A 203 -8.01 -4.68 -26.74
C PHE A 203 -6.81 -4.03 -26.03
N SER A 204 -6.31 -2.91 -26.57
CA SER A 204 -5.18 -2.18 -25.94
C SER A 204 -5.34 -0.67 -26.09
N TYR A 205 -4.61 0.03 -25.23
CA TYR A 205 -4.56 1.49 -25.18
C TYR A 205 -3.11 1.94 -25.23
N LYS A 206 -2.83 3.05 -25.91
CA LYS A 206 -1.54 3.74 -25.88
C LYS A 206 -1.67 5.11 -25.21
N PRO A 207 -0.68 5.57 -24.45
CA PRO A 207 -0.68 6.90 -23.87
C PRO A 207 -0.74 7.98 -24.97
N LYS A 208 -1.44 9.07 -24.71
CA LYS A 208 -1.35 10.28 -25.51
C LYS A 208 0.04 10.91 -25.35
N GLU A 209 0.44 11.76 -26.27
CA GLU A 209 1.72 12.49 -26.19
C GLU A 209 1.77 13.37 -24.92
N GLY A 210 2.93 13.44 -24.25
CA GLY A 210 3.13 14.23 -23.02
C GLY A 210 2.39 13.75 -21.76
N VAL A 211 1.66 12.63 -21.84
CA VAL A 211 0.83 12.14 -20.72
C VAL A 211 1.69 11.63 -19.58
N LYS A 212 2.84 11.05 -19.84
CA LYS A 212 3.71 10.49 -18.81
C LYS A 212 4.16 11.58 -17.82
N GLU A 213 4.65 12.67 -18.34
CA GLU A 213 5.10 13.84 -17.59
C GLU A 213 3.94 14.46 -16.80
N HIS A 214 2.78 14.59 -17.44
CA HIS A 214 1.59 15.12 -16.80
C HIS A 214 1.08 14.26 -15.65
N ILE A 215 1.09 12.93 -15.79
CA ILE A 215 0.72 12.00 -14.70
C ILE A 215 1.73 12.10 -13.55
N TYR A 216 3.02 12.08 -13.85
CA TYR A 216 4.06 12.17 -12.81
C TYR A 216 4.00 13.51 -12.06
N GLU A 217 3.74 14.60 -12.74
CA GLU A 217 3.52 15.90 -12.08
C GLU A 217 2.37 15.87 -11.09
N LYS A 218 1.26 15.19 -11.44
CA LYS A 218 0.12 15.01 -10.52
C LYS A 218 0.40 14.12 -9.32
N LEU A 219 1.44 13.29 -9.38
CA LEU A 219 1.78 12.34 -8.32
C LEU A 219 2.90 12.81 -7.41
N LYS A 220 3.57 13.91 -7.72
CA LYS A 220 4.74 14.43 -6.95
C LYS A 220 4.46 14.68 -5.47
N ASP A 221 3.23 14.98 -5.11
CA ASP A 221 2.85 15.29 -3.73
C ASP A 221 2.41 14.06 -2.92
N ILE A 222 2.29 12.89 -3.57
CA ILE A 222 1.90 11.63 -2.93
C ILE A 222 2.94 10.51 -3.09
N CYS A 223 3.81 10.58 -4.13
CA CYS A 223 4.84 9.56 -4.42
C CYS A 223 6.23 10.19 -4.56
#